data_284fdcb386b69efe461b1f67a45657cf
#
_entry.id   284fdcb386b69efe461b1f67a45657cf
#
_cell.length_a   1.000
_cell.length_b   1.000
_cell.length_c   1.000
_cell.angle_alpha   90.00
_cell.angle_beta   90.00
_cell.angle_gamma   90.00
#
_symmetry.space_group_name_H-M   'P 1'
#
loop_
_entity.id
_entity.type
_entity.pdbx_description
1 polymer ?
#
loop_
_entity_poly.entity_id
_entity_poly.type
_entity_poly.pdbx_seq_one_letter_code
_entity_poly.pdbx_strand_id
1 'polypeptide(L)'
;EKVKKKIADEAERGAGDVLLVDASATPFGRDRLERYIENVALSEYYTKKDRERSNKYMANADACLGEWRDAMMDGSFWLYAKDDSAGKRMANMNELKETFQSIDREKYPYGLEHYEVSKPLFGLNQMGKGVECGVNQENNGVYNEASRAARALEGAWKVERYWKDPAKQGLTIVKKKKKVEDVVASGFESESGRVSMDAIYSALQEPPFGLMQCSMTAFVLGFVLKEYVNENYFWSDGSTSEPMSIEKMKSMVIDAMNEGNSSSRKATQYIVAM
;
A
#
# COMPACT_ATOMS: atom_id res chain seq x y z
N GLU A 1 16.73 -16.40 23.39
CA GLU A 1 16.29 -17.72 22.87
C GLU A 1 14.76 -17.85 22.81
N LYS A 2 14.01 -17.54 23.89
CA LYS A 2 12.53 -17.61 23.90
C LYS A 2 11.87 -16.64 22.91
N VAL A 3 12.42 -15.44 22.71
CA VAL A 3 11.91 -14.45 21.75
C VAL A 3 12.15 -14.93 20.32
N LYS A 4 13.36 -15.42 20.01
CA LYS A 4 13.68 -15.98 18.68
C LYS A 4 12.77 -17.15 18.31
N LYS A 5 12.49 -18.05 19.25
CA LYS A 5 11.57 -19.16 19.04
C LYS A 5 10.14 -18.67 18.75
N LYS A 6 9.66 -17.69 19.52
CA LYS A 6 8.32 -17.11 19.29
C LYS A 6 8.22 -16.41 17.93
N ILE A 7 9.29 -15.74 17.52
CA ILE A 7 9.40 -15.10 16.20
C ILE A 7 9.32 -16.14 15.08
N ALA A 8 10.09 -17.24 15.19
CA ALA A 8 10.06 -18.34 14.23
C ALA A 8 8.67 -19.00 14.18
N ASP A 9 8.05 -19.26 15.34
CA ASP A 9 6.71 -19.85 15.43
C ASP A 9 5.63 -18.96 14.79
N GLU A 10 5.72 -17.63 14.91
CA GLU A 10 4.81 -16.68 14.28
C GLU A 10 5.06 -16.55 12.76
N ALA A 11 6.32 -16.60 12.33
CA ALA A 11 6.68 -16.61 10.92
C ALA A 11 6.19 -17.88 10.20
N GLU A 12 6.24 -19.03 10.86
CA GLU A 12 5.72 -20.29 10.33
C GLU A 12 4.18 -20.32 10.26
N ARG A 13 3.50 -19.62 11.18
CA ARG A 13 2.02 -19.55 11.22
C ARG A 13 1.45 -18.51 10.27
N GLY A 14 2.23 -17.52 9.87
CA GLY A 14 1.81 -16.45 8.97
C GLY A 14 1.51 -16.99 7.57
N ALA A 15 0.34 -16.66 7.05
CA ALA A 15 0.05 -16.84 5.64
C ALA A 15 0.80 -15.74 4.87
N GLY A 16 1.96 -16.06 4.32
CA GLY A 16 2.76 -15.15 3.52
C GLY A 16 4.19 -14.95 4.04
N ASP A 17 4.94 -14.11 3.37
CA ASP A 17 6.32 -13.78 3.71
C ASP A 17 6.35 -12.75 4.84
N VAL A 18 6.43 -13.22 6.06
CA VAL A 18 6.56 -12.35 7.24
C VAL A 18 8.04 -12.05 7.46
N LEU A 19 8.39 -10.77 7.45
CA LEU A 19 9.70 -10.27 7.86
C LEU A 19 9.57 -9.71 9.28
N LEU A 20 10.45 -10.14 10.17
CA LEU A 20 10.48 -9.69 11.54
C LEU A 20 11.76 -8.90 11.80
N VAL A 21 11.58 -7.68 12.32
CA VAL A 21 12.69 -6.81 12.69
C VAL A 21 12.83 -6.82 14.21
N ASP A 22 13.99 -7.24 14.68
CA ASP A 22 14.35 -7.23 16.09
C ASP A 22 15.31 -6.06 16.38
N ALA A 23 14.83 -5.09 17.16
CA ALA A 23 15.58 -3.93 17.62
C ALA A 23 16.17 -4.12 19.03
N SER A 24 16.20 -5.35 19.56
CA SER A 24 16.66 -5.64 20.93
C SER A 24 18.13 -5.33 21.17
N ALA A 25 18.91 -5.08 20.11
CA ALA A 25 20.29 -4.58 20.22
C ALA A 25 20.38 -3.19 20.88
N THR A 26 19.28 -2.41 20.86
CA THR A 26 19.18 -1.11 21.53
C THR A 26 18.03 -1.16 22.56
N PRO A 27 18.23 -1.80 23.72
CA PRO A 27 17.20 -1.94 24.73
C PRO A 27 16.85 -0.61 25.36
N PHE A 28 15.63 -0.47 25.86
CA PHE A 28 15.22 0.74 26.59
C PHE A 28 16.14 1.04 27.78
N GLY A 29 16.63 0.00 28.42
CA GLY A 29 17.55 0.08 29.56
C GLY A 29 16.82 0.37 30.88
N ARG A 30 17.42 -0.12 31.99
CA ARG A 30 16.82 0.01 33.32
C ARG A 30 16.72 1.45 33.78
N ASP A 31 17.80 2.20 33.65
CA ASP A 31 17.85 3.60 34.15
C ASP A 31 16.88 4.50 33.41
N ARG A 32 16.69 4.27 32.10
CA ARG A 32 15.70 5.00 31.29
C ARG A 32 14.29 4.62 31.67
N LEU A 33 14.04 3.33 31.94
CA LEU A 33 12.75 2.85 32.41
C LEU A 33 12.39 3.42 33.78
N GLU A 34 13.33 3.45 34.72
CA GLU A 34 13.11 4.05 36.04
C GLU A 34 12.75 5.54 35.93
N ARG A 35 13.51 6.31 35.15
CA ARG A 35 13.17 7.74 34.87
C ARG A 35 11.82 7.90 34.19
N TYR A 36 11.46 7.04 33.26
CA TYR A 36 10.16 7.08 32.61
C TYR A 36 9.03 6.84 33.62
N ILE A 37 9.11 5.78 34.40
CA ILE A 37 8.09 5.41 35.40
C ILE A 37 7.95 6.53 36.46
N GLU A 38 9.07 7.08 36.94
CA GLU A 38 9.05 8.17 37.91
C GLU A 38 8.32 9.40 37.36
N ASN A 39 8.63 9.81 36.13
CA ASN A 39 7.98 10.97 35.52
C ASN A 39 6.50 10.72 35.26
N VAL A 40 6.10 9.52 34.84
CA VAL A 40 4.67 9.16 34.68
C VAL A 40 3.96 9.24 36.04
N ALA A 41 4.51 8.63 37.08
CA ALA A 41 3.92 8.64 38.42
C ALA A 41 3.80 10.06 38.99
N LEU A 42 4.80 10.90 38.79
CA LEU A 42 4.75 12.32 39.19
C LEU A 42 3.72 13.09 38.38
N SER A 43 3.59 12.85 37.09
CA SER A 43 2.54 13.47 36.28
C SER A 43 1.16 13.09 36.78
N GLU A 44 0.90 11.84 37.06
CA GLU A 44 -0.37 11.36 37.61
C GLU A 44 -0.68 11.98 38.97
N TYR A 45 0.32 12.04 39.87
CA TYR A 45 0.16 12.66 41.21
C TYR A 45 -0.22 14.12 41.13
N TYR A 46 0.33 14.88 40.17
CA TYR A 46 0.05 16.31 40.02
C TYR A 46 -1.17 16.60 39.14
N THR A 47 -1.77 15.66 38.46
CA THR A 47 -2.88 15.89 37.52
C THR A 47 -4.02 16.71 38.10
N LYS A 48 -4.38 16.48 39.40
CA LYS A 48 -5.45 17.21 40.09
C LYS A 48 -4.94 18.34 40.98
N LYS A 49 -3.65 18.48 41.19
CA LYS A 49 -3.03 19.42 42.12
C LYS A 49 -2.38 20.61 41.43
N ASP A 50 -1.68 20.34 40.33
CA ASP A 50 -0.91 21.30 39.57
C ASP A 50 -0.74 20.80 38.13
N ARG A 51 -1.58 21.30 37.25
CA ARG A 51 -1.64 20.87 35.86
C ARG A 51 -0.34 21.20 35.09
N GLU A 52 0.31 22.31 35.43
CA GLU A 52 1.56 22.69 34.77
C GLU A 52 2.68 21.73 35.12
N ARG A 53 2.79 21.36 36.40
CA ARG A 53 3.76 20.32 36.82
C ARG A 53 3.43 18.96 36.22
N SER A 54 2.17 18.57 36.18
CA SER A 54 1.74 17.33 35.55
C SER A 54 2.20 17.28 34.09
N ASN A 55 1.93 18.32 33.31
CA ASN A 55 2.34 18.41 31.91
C ASN A 55 3.87 18.35 31.75
N LYS A 56 4.63 19.02 32.64
CA LYS A 56 6.09 19.00 32.62
C LYS A 56 6.65 17.58 32.83
N TYR A 57 6.12 16.85 33.80
CA TYR A 57 6.55 15.48 34.05
C TYR A 57 6.15 14.54 32.90
N MET A 58 4.98 14.73 32.31
CA MET A 58 4.60 13.96 31.12
C MET A 58 5.55 14.23 29.94
N ALA A 59 5.88 15.50 29.70
CA ALA A 59 6.87 15.85 28.66
C ALA A 59 8.24 15.24 28.92
N ASN A 60 8.67 15.12 30.18
CA ASN A 60 9.92 14.43 30.51
C ASN A 60 9.84 12.91 30.25
N ALA A 61 8.69 12.29 30.53
CA ALA A 61 8.46 10.88 30.21
C ALA A 61 8.50 10.67 28.68
N ASP A 62 7.83 11.52 27.91
CA ASP A 62 7.85 11.46 26.45
C ASP A 62 9.26 11.67 25.88
N ALA A 63 10.06 12.55 26.52
CA ALA A 63 11.46 12.74 26.14
C ALA A 63 12.29 11.45 26.33
N CYS A 64 12.07 10.69 27.42
CA CYS A 64 12.75 9.40 27.61
C CYS A 64 12.42 8.39 26.51
N LEU A 65 11.17 8.36 26.04
CA LEU A 65 10.75 7.53 24.90
C LEU A 65 11.38 8.02 23.59
N GLY A 66 11.42 9.35 23.39
CA GLY A 66 12.03 9.99 22.24
C GLY A 66 13.53 9.64 22.12
N GLU A 67 14.28 9.83 23.21
CA GLU A 67 15.70 9.49 23.26
C GLU A 67 15.98 8.01 22.95
N TRP A 68 15.13 7.11 23.44
CA TRP A 68 15.27 5.70 23.13
C TRP A 68 14.95 5.40 21.67
N ARG A 69 13.85 5.96 21.16
CA ARG A 69 13.46 5.79 19.75
C ARG A 69 14.57 6.25 18.81
N ASP A 70 15.18 7.42 19.10
CA ASP A 70 16.24 7.97 18.27
C ASP A 70 17.49 7.08 18.33
N ALA A 71 17.88 6.62 19.53
CA ALA A 71 18.97 5.68 19.71
C ALA A 71 18.70 4.31 19.03
N MET A 72 17.44 3.85 19.02
CA MET A 72 17.03 2.63 18.32
C MET A 72 17.14 2.81 16.81
N MET A 73 16.70 3.96 16.28
CA MET A 73 16.77 4.26 14.84
C MET A 73 18.20 4.38 14.32
N ASP A 74 19.12 4.85 15.17
CA ASP A 74 20.56 4.94 14.88
C ASP A 74 21.31 3.61 15.17
N GLY A 75 20.62 2.65 15.75
CA GLY A 75 21.18 1.37 16.16
C GLY A 75 21.21 0.31 15.07
N SER A 76 21.59 -0.91 15.49
CA SER A 76 21.56 -2.09 14.63
C SER A 76 20.31 -2.93 14.86
N PHE A 77 19.93 -3.68 13.84
CA PHE A 77 18.74 -4.53 13.82
C PHE A 77 19.09 -5.97 13.44
N TRP A 78 18.24 -6.91 13.80
CA TRP A 78 18.23 -8.25 13.24
C TRP A 78 16.98 -8.42 12.39
N LEU A 79 17.16 -8.89 11.15
CA LEU A 79 16.08 -9.20 10.23
C LEU A 79 15.97 -10.73 10.12
N TYR A 80 14.78 -11.25 10.40
CA TYR A 80 14.44 -12.67 10.26
C TYR A 80 13.39 -12.85 9.18
N ALA A 81 13.56 -13.87 8.36
CA ALA A 81 12.61 -14.30 7.36
C ALA A 81 12.20 -15.76 7.62
N LYS A 82 11.13 -16.22 7.01
CA LYS A 82 10.65 -17.59 7.14
C LYS A 82 11.73 -18.63 6.80
N ASP A 83 12.51 -18.37 5.76
CA ASP A 83 13.56 -19.26 5.29
C ASP A 83 14.95 -18.93 5.87
N ASP A 84 15.05 -17.92 6.71
CA ASP A 84 16.28 -17.51 7.42
C ASP A 84 16.01 -17.28 8.91
N SER A 85 15.90 -18.39 9.63
CA SER A 85 15.70 -18.37 11.09
C SER A 85 16.96 -17.95 11.87
N ALA A 86 18.14 -17.93 11.23
CA ALA A 86 19.38 -17.43 11.84
C ALA A 86 19.37 -15.91 11.96
N GLY A 87 18.66 -15.27 11.06
CA GLY A 87 18.54 -13.82 10.97
C GLY A 87 19.79 -13.15 10.41
N LYS A 88 19.60 -12.03 9.75
CA LYS A 88 20.66 -11.18 9.20
C LYS A 88 20.79 -9.91 10.03
N ARG A 89 22.00 -9.57 10.45
CA ARG A 89 22.25 -8.31 11.16
C ARG A 89 22.35 -7.16 10.18
N MET A 90 21.58 -6.10 10.45
CA MET A 90 21.62 -4.82 9.75
C MET A 90 22.38 -3.83 10.62
N ALA A 91 23.38 -3.17 10.09
CA ALA A 91 24.22 -2.25 10.86
C ALA A 91 23.46 -0.98 11.28
N ASN A 92 22.50 -0.55 10.47
CA ASN A 92 21.73 0.66 10.70
C ASN A 92 20.39 0.63 9.92
N MET A 93 19.58 1.67 10.12
CA MET A 93 18.27 1.82 9.45
C MET A 93 18.39 1.92 7.92
N ASN A 94 19.46 2.46 7.39
CA ASN A 94 19.61 2.58 5.94
C ASN A 94 19.84 1.20 5.30
N GLU A 95 20.70 0.38 5.88
CA GLU A 95 20.89 -1.01 5.41
C GLU A 95 19.59 -1.82 5.50
N LEU A 96 18.81 -1.62 6.58
CA LEU A 96 17.50 -2.26 6.73
C LEU A 96 16.55 -1.81 5.61
N LYS A 97 16.48 -0.51 5.31
CA LYS A 97 15.65 0.02 4.21
C LYS A 97 16.08 -0.50 2.85
N GLU A 98 17.37 -0.52 2.56
CA GLU A 98 17.92 -1.05 1.30
C GLU A 98 17.60 -2.54 1.14
N THR A 99 17.70 -3.30 2.23
CA THR A 99 17.34 -4.72 2.23
C THR A 99 15.84 -4.91 1.94
N PHE A 100 14.96 -4.15 2.59
CA PHE A 100 13.53 -4.20 2.29
C PHE A 100 13.23 -3.80 0.86
N GLN A 101 13.84 -2.75 0.35
CA GLN A 101 13.68 -2.33 -1.05
C GLN A 101 14.16 -3.40 -2.03
N SER A 102 15.22 -4.14 -1.69
CA SER A 102 15.70 -5.25 -2.54
C SER A 102 14.70 -6.40 -2.57
N ILE A 103 14.20 -6.82 -1.40
CA ILE A 103 13.19 -7.89 -1.29
C ILE A 103 11.91 -7.49 -2.03
N ASP A 104 11.47 -6.24 -1.84
CA ASP A 104 10.27 -5.72 -2.48
C ASP A 104 10.39 -5.67 -4.01
N ARG A 105 11.53 -5.20 -4.53
CA ARG A 105 11.82 -5.20 -5.97
C ARG A 105 11.87 -6.60 -6.58
N GLU A 106 12.39 -7.56 -5.84
CA GLU A 106 12.43 -8.95 -6.30
C GLU A 106 11.02 -9.56 -6.35
N LYS A 107 10.23 -9.33 -5.31
CA LYS A 107 8.86 -9.87 -5.19
C LYS A 107 7.85 -9.14 -6.08
N TYR A 108 7.98 -7.82 -6.19
CA TYR A 108 7.05 -6.94 -6.92
C TYR A 108 7.75 -6.12 -8.01
N PRO A 109 8.40 -6.77 -9.00
CA PRO A 109 9.15 -6.07 -10.06
C PRO A 109 8.28 -5.14 -10.90
N TYR A 110 6.96 -5.24 -10.77
CA TYR A 110 5.97 -4.40 -11.45
C TYR A 110 5.16 -3.53 -10.47
N GLY A 111 5.67 -3.34 -9.26
CA GLY A 111 5.06 -2.51 -8.22
C GLY A 111 5.07 -1.01 -8.55
N LEU A 112 4.53 -0.21 -7.61
CA LEU A 112 4.43 1.25 -7.76
C LEU A 112 5.67 2.00 -7.25
N GLU A 113 6.46 1.40 -6.37
CA GLU A 113 7.65 1.98 -5.75
C GLU A 113 8.76 2.30 -6.72
N HIS A 114 8.68 1.74 -7.92
CA HIS A 114 9.58 2.05 -9.02
C HIS A 114 9.26 3.37 -9.73
N TYR A 115 8.21 4.06 -9.29
CA TYR A 115 7.84 5.35 -9.85
C TYR A 115 8.46 6.50 -9.08
N GLU A 116 9.11 7.38 -9.80
CA GLU A 116 9.46 8.72 -9.32
C GLU A 116 8.21 9.61 -9.27
N VAL A 117 7.22 9.23 -8.48
CA VAL A 117 6.02 10.03 -8.27
C VAL A 117 6.06 10.76 -6.94
N SER A 118 5.42 11.91 -6.89
CA SER A 118 5.35 12.71 -5.68
C SER A 118 4.61 11.94 -4.56
N LYS A 119 5.12 12.01 -3.33
CA LYS A 119 4.54 11.37 -2.15
C LYS A 119 3.02 11.50 -1.99
N PRO A 120 2.37 12.63 -2.34
CA PRO A 120 0.92 12.77 -2.26
C PRO A 120 0.13 11.74 -3.07
N LEU A 121 0.67 11.21 -4.17
CA LEU A 121 0.00 10.18 -4.97
C LEU A 121 -0.10 8.82 -4.27
N PHE A 122 0.68 8.60 -3.23
CA PHE A 122 0.54 7.43 -2.36
C PHE A 122 -0.51 7.64 -1.25
N GLY A 123 -1.15 8.82 -1.16
CA GLY A 123 -2.27 9.09 -0.29
C GLY A 123 -3.61 8.60 -0.88
N LEU A 124 -4.66 8.66 -0.05
CA LEU A 124 -6.01 8.15 -0.38
C LEU A 124 -6.96 9.23 -0.91
N ASN A 125 -6.62 10.50 -0.72
CA ASN A 125 -7.59 11.61 -0.83
C ASN A 125 -8.11 11.89 -2.25
N GLN A 126 -7.46 11.34 -3.28
CA GLN A 126 -7.75 11.67 -4.67
C GLN A 126 -8.00 10.43 -5.55
N MET A 127 -8.36 9.30 -4.95
CA MET A 127 -8.57 8.06 -5.72
C MET A 127 -9.58 8.23 -6.85
N GLY A 128 -10.72 8.88 -6.60
CA GLY A 128 -11.75 9.11 -7.63
C GLY A 128 -11.25 9.94 -8.81
N LYS A 129 -10.49 10.98 -8.54
CA LYS A 129 -9.83 11.78 -9.60
C LYS A 129 -8.73 10.99 -10.31
N GLY A 130 -8.02 10.12 -9.58
CA GLY A 130 -7.06 9.19 -10.17
C GLY A 130 -7.71 8.31 -11.23
N VAL A 131 -8.81 7.63 -10.91
CA VAL A 131 -9.54 6.78 -11.86
C VAL A 131 -9.99 7.58 -13.10
N GLU A 132 -10.61 8.74 -12.89
CA GLU A 132 -11.11 9.59 -13.97
C GLU A 132 -9.97 10.01 -14.92
N CYS A 133 -8.83 10.47 -14.37
CA CYS A 133 -7.66 10.81 -15.18
C CYS A 133 -7.06 9.60 -15.90
N GLY A 134 -7.09 8.43 -15.28
CA GLY A 134 -6.62 7.19 -15.89
C GLY A 134 -7.48 6.78 -17.09
N VAL A 135 -8.79 6.76 -16.94
CA VAL A 135 -9.76 6.42 -18.00
C VAL A 135 -9.64 7.40 -19.16
N ASN A 136 -9.68 8.69 -18.88
CA ASN A 136 -9.65 9.74 -19.92
C ASN A 136 -8.28 9.92 -20.57
N GLN A 137 -7.21 9.40 -19.97
CA GLN A 137 -5.83 9.66 -20.38
C GLN A 137 -5.53 11.18 -20.46
N GLU A 138 -6.28 11.96 -19.72
CA GLU A 138 -6.22 13.43 -19.76
C GLU A 138 -5.67 13.98 -18.45
N ASN A 139 -4.87 15.00 -18.64
CA ASN A 139 -4.46 15.89 -17.59
C ASN A 139 -5.20 17.22 -17.79
N ASN A 140 -6.46 17.27 -17.41
CA ASN A 140 -7.28 18.47 -17.58
C ASN A 140 -7.06 19.54 -16.49
N GLY A 141 -5.99 19.44 -15.71
CA GLY A 141 -5.68 20.42 -14.66
C GLY A 141 -6.58 20.37 -13.43
N VAL A 142 -7.61 19.55 -13.44
CA VAL A 142 -8.58 19.39 -12.35
C VAL A 142 -7.96 18.71 -11.15
N TYR A 143 -6.87 17.96 -11.36
CA TYR A 143 -6.16 17.26 -10.33
C TYR A 143 -4.65 17.48 -10.46
N ASN A 144 -4.10 18.44 -9.70
CA ASN A 144 -2.70 18.86 -9.82
C ASN A 144 -1.69 17.74 -9.61
N GLU A 145 -1.99 16.73 -8.84
CA GLU A 145 -1.08 15.63 -8.54
C GLU A 145 -1.20 14.48 -9.53
N ALA A 146 -2.40 14.13 -9.97
CA ALA A 146 -2.58 13.24 -11.13
C ALA A 146 -2.02 13.90 -12.40
N SER A 147 -2.04 15.22 -12.47
CA SER A 147 -1.37 15.99 -13.53
C SER A 147 0.12 15.76 -13.58
N ARG A 148 0.78 15.60 -12.44
CA ARG A 148 2.21 15.27 -12.38
C ARG A 148 2.46 13.84 -12.80
N ALA A 149 1.62 12.89 -12.33
CA ALA A 149 1.67 11.49 -12.75
C ALA A 149 1.34 11.36 -14.24
N ALA A 150 0.30 12.05 -14.74
CA ALA A 150 -0.05 12.06 -16.15
C ALA A 150 1.07 12.62 -17.01
N ARG A 151 1.74 13.69 -16.60
CA ARG A 151 2.91 14.23 -17.30
C ARG A 151 4.10 13.28 -17.28
N ALA A 152 4.38 12.64 -16.16
CA ALA A 152 5.41 11.62 -16.07
C ALA A 152 5.11 10.42 -16.98
N LEU A 153 3.84 10.13 -17.21
CA LEU A 153 3.34 9.05 -18.04
C LEU A 153 2.95 9.47 -19.47
N GLU A 154 2.91 10.76 -19.75
CA GLU A 154 2.51 11.27 -21.07
C GLU A 154 3.35 10.66 -22.22
N GLY A 155 4.64 10.55 -22.00
CA GLY A 155 5.53 9.86 -22.93
C GLY A 155 5.20 8.38 -23.07
N ALA A 156 4.79 7.72 -21.98
CA ALA A 156 4.41 6.32 -21.95
C ALA A 156 3.09 6.08 -22.72
N TRP A 157 2.13 6.96 -22.61
CA TRP A 157 0.85 6.85 -23.34
C TRP A 157 0.98 7.05 -24.83
N LYS A 158 1.89 7.92 -25.23
CA LYS A 158 2.12 8.27 -26.65
C LYS A 158 3.16 7.38 -27.33
N VAL A 159 4.02 6.72 -26.56
CA VAL A 159 5.16 5.96 -27.09
C VAL A 159 5.12 4.52 -26.58
N GLU A 160 4.60 3.62 -27.37
CA GLU A 160 4.47 2.20 -27.06
C GLU A 160 5.74 1.54 -26.48
N ARG A 161 6.94 1.98 -26.91
CA ARG A 161 8.20 1.43 -26.38
C ARG A 161 8.37 1.61 -24.87
N TYR A 162 7.79 2.65 -24.30
CA TYR A 162 7.85 2.89 -22.85
C TYR A 162 7.03 1.86 -22.06
N TRP A 163 6.00 1.35 -22.69
CA TRP A 163 5.12 0.33 -22.15
C TRP A 163 5.71 -1.07 -22.33
N LYS A 164 6.57 -1.26 -23.32
CA LYS A 164 7.12 -2.55 -23.75
C LYS A 164 8.50 -2.84 -23.15
N ASP A 165 9.15 -1.86 -22.56
CA ASP A 165 10.50 -2.02 -22.00
C ASP A 165 10.46 -2.21 -20.47
N PRO A 166 10.45 -3.45 -19.95
CA PRO A 166 10.42 -3.71 -18.51
C PRO A 166 11.73 -3.34 -17.81
N ALA A 167 12.83 -3.11 -18.54
CA ALA A 167 14.12 -2.72 -17.99
C ALA A 167 14.21 -1.21 -17.70
N LYS A 168 13.36 -0.41 -18.34
CA LYS A 168 13.21 0.99 -17.95
C LYS A 168 12.26 1.05 -16.78
N GLN A 169 12.74 1.58 -15.67
CA GLN A 169 12.00 1.90 -14.44
C GLN A 169 10.69 2.64 -14.77
N GLY A 170 9.78 1.99 -15.36
CA GLY A 170 8.51 2.50 -15.79
C GLY A 170 7.45 1.52 -15.42
N LEU A 171 6.27 2.03 -15.33
CA LEU A 171 5.06 1.28 -15.29
C LEU A 171 5.17 0.13 -16.27
N THR A 172 5.19 -1.05 -15.78
CA THR A 172 4.99 -2.22 -16.61
C THR A 172 3.48 -2.36 -16.84
N ILE A 173 2.92 -1.27 -17.34
CA ILE A 173 1.49 -1.14 -17.65
C ILE A 173 1.04 -2.27 -18.55
N VAL A 174 1.87 -2.63 -19.54
CA VAL A 174 1.57 -3.77 -20.43
C VAL A 174 1.33 -5.06 -19.63
N LYS A 175 2.15 -5.30 -18.60
CA LYS A 175 1.98 -6.49 -17.74
C LYS A 175 0.71 -6.39 -16.89
N LYS A 176 0.45 -5.21 -16.33
CA LYS A 176 -0.78 -4.96 -15.55
C LYS A 176 -2.02 -5.07 -16.43
N LYS A 177 -1.98 -4.43 -17.63
CA LYS A 177 -3.08 -4.51 -18.60
C LYS A 177 -3.37 -5.95 -19.00
N LYS A 178 -2.33 -6.71 -19.37
CA LYS A 178 -2.50 -8.13 -19.72
C LYS A 178 -3.10 -8.93 -18.55
N LYS A 179 -2.64 -8.72 -17.33
CA LYS A 179 -3.21 -9.40 -16.16
C LYS A 179 -4.70 -9.09 -15.99
N VAL A 180 -5.09 -7.83 -16.17
CA VAL A 180 -6.50 -7.44 -16.13
C VAL A 180 -7.29 -8.10 -17.25
N GLU A 181 -6.79 -8.10 -18.49
CA GLU A 181 -7.41 -8.78 -19.63
C GLU A 181 -7.62 -10.27 -19.36
N ASP A 182 -6.61 -10.96 -18.81
CA ASP A 182 -6.69 -12.39 -18.47
C ASP A 182 -7.77 -12.65 -17.39
N VAL A 183 -7.84 -11.80 -16.35
CA VAL A 183 -8.86 -11.91 -15.29
C VAL A 183 -10.27 -11.65 -15.83
N VAL A 184 -10.42 -10.64 -16.66
CA VAL A 184 -11.71 -10.28 -17.28
C VAL A 184 -12.17 -11.38 -18.22
N ALA A 185 -11.28 -11.89 -19.08
CA ALA A 185 -11.58 -12.98 -19.99
C ALA A 185 -12.06 -14.24 -19.22
N SER A 186 -11.31 -14.63 -18.19
CA SER A 186 -11.70 -15.77 -17.33
C SER A 186 -13.04 -15.55 -16.64
N GLY A 187 -13.34 -14.32 -16.22
CA GLY A 187 -14.63 -13.98 -15.62
C GLY A 187 -15.80 -14.08 -16.62
N PHE A 188 -15.58 -13.65 -17.85
CA PHE A 188 -16.60 -13.73 -18.93
C PHE A 188 -16.81 -15.15 -19.44
N GLU A 189 -15.78 -15.99 -19.42
CA GLU A 189 -15.88 -17.41 -19.77
C GLU A 189 -16.52 -18.24 -18.66
N SER A 190 -16.63 -17.72 -17.45
CA SER A 190 -17.30 -18.39 -16.34
C SER A 190 -18.81 -18.48 -16.55
N GLU A 191 -19.48 -19.40 -15.84
CA GLU A 191 -20.93 -19.53 -15.86
C GLU A 191 -21.70 -18.24 -15.51
N SER A 192 -21.05 -17.33 -14.78
CA SER A 192 -21.63 -16.04 -14.39
C SER A 192 -21.57 -14.97 -15.48
N GLY A 193 -20.70 -15.15 -16.49
CA GLY A 193 -20.51 -14.19 -17.59
C GLY A 193 -20.09 -12.78 -17.14
N ARG A 194 -19.48 -12.66 -15.98
CA ARG A 194 -19.12 -11.38 -15.35
C ARG A 194 -17.85 -11.49 -14.52
N VAL A 195 -17.18 -10.35 -14.31
CA VAL A 195 -16.00 -10.26 -13.44
C VAL A 195 -16.21 -9.21 -12.36
N SER A 196 -15.87 -9.54 -11.12
CA SER A 196 -15.91 -8.55 -10.04
C SER A 196 -14.68 -7.63 -10.05
N MET A 197 -14.88 -6.37 -9.66
CA MET A 197 -13.76 -5.45 -9.48
C MET A 197 -12.79 -5.91 -8.39
N ASP A 198 -13.31 -6.58 -7.35
CA ASP A 198 -12.51 -7.15 -6.27
C ASP A 198 -11.56 -8.22 -6.79
N ALA A 199 -11.99 -9.08 -7.71
CA ALA A 199 -11.12 -10.08 -8.33
C ALA A 199 -10.00 -9.43 -9.16
N ILE A 200 -10.32 -8.37 -9.90
CA ILE A 200 -9.34 -7.61 -10.68
C ILE A 200 -8.31 -6.96 -9.74
N TYR A 201 -8.77 -6.25 -8.71
CA TYR A 201 -7.88 -5.57 -7.78
C TYR A 201 -7.02 -6.56 -6.98
N SER A 202 -7.61 -7.63 -6.44
CA SER A 202 -6.89 -8.70 -5.73
C SER A 202 -5.79 -9.33 -6.59
N ALA A 203 -6.07 -9.58 -7.88
CA ALA A 203 -5.08 -10.13 -8.79
C ALA A 203 -3.88 -9.19 -9.04
N LEU A 204 -4.05 -7.88 -8.83
CA LEU A 204 -2.99 -6.88 -8.92
C LEU A 204 -2.34 -6.55 -7.56
N GLN A 205 -2.92 -6.99 -6.45
CA GLN A 205 -2.27 -6.91 -5.13
C GLN A 205 -1.22 -8.01 -4.96
N GLU A 206 -1.40 -9.15 -5.62
CA GLU A 206 -0.49 -10.28 -5.56
C GLU A 206 0.79 -10.04 -6.37
N PRO A 207 1.88 -10.78 -6.06
CA PRO A 207 3.06 -10.77 -6.91
C PRO A 207 2.71 -11.13 -8.37
N PRO A 208 3.35 -10.51 -9.33
CA PRO A 208 4.50 -9.59 -9.26
C PRO A 208 4.13 -8.09 -9.22
N PHE A 209 2.89 -7.72 -8.92
CA PHE A 209 2.39 -6.35 -9.05
C PHE A 209 2.36 -5.56 -7.72
N GLY A 210 1.83 -6.15 -6.63
CA GLY A 210 1.81 -5.55 -5.29
C GLY A 210 1.12 -4.19 -5.21
N LEU A 211 0.04 -3.96 -5.95
CA LEU A 211 -0.66 -2.67 -5.94
C LEU A 211 -1.33 -2.42 -4.60
N MET A 212 -0.85 -1.44 -3.87
CA MET A 212 -1.45 -1.00 -2.62
C MET A 212 -2.56 0.03 -2.84
N GLN A 213 -3.43 0.20 -1.85
CA GLN A 213 -4.47 1.22 -1.86
C GLN A 213 -3.86 2.63 -1.82
N CYS A 214 -3.93 3.36 -2.94
CA CYS A 214 -3.51 4.75 -3.03
C CYS A 214 -4.04 5.42 -4.32
N SER A 215 -3.93 6.74 -4.40
CA SER A 215 -4.39 7.49 -5.57
C SER A 215 -3.67 7.10 -6.86
N MET A 216 -2.39 6.67 -6.79
CA MET A 216 -1.65 6.20 -7.96
C MET A 216 -2.17 4.85 -8.44
N THR A 217 -2.49 3.93 -7.56
CA THR A 217 -3.14 2.65 -7.91
C THR A 217 -4.48 2.91 -8.60
N ALA A 218 -5.30 3.81 -8.05
CA ALA A 218 -6.58 4.19 -8.65
C ALA A 218 -6.41 4.73 -10.07
N PHE A 219 -5.38 5.55 -10.29
CA PHE A 219 -5.02 6.05 -11.60
C PHE A 219 -4.61 4.94 -12.57
N VAL A 220 -3.75 4.02 -12.13
CA VAL A 220 -3.33 2.86 -12.92
C VAL A 220 -4.52 1.97 -13.27
N LEU A 221 -5.39 1.68 -12.31
CA LEU A 221 -6.62 0.90 -12.53
C LEU A 221 -7.53 1.58 -13.55
N GLY A 222 -7.80 2.88 -13.39
CA GLY A 222 -8.57 3.65 -14.37
C GLY A 222 -7.99 3.52 -15.79
N PHE A 223 -6.66 3.59 -15.91
CA PHE A 223 -6.00 3.49 -17.19
C PHE A 223 -6.07 2.09 -17.82
N VAL A 224 -5.83 1.02 -17.07
CA VAL A 224 -5.86 -0.35 -17.62
C VAL A 224 -7.29 -0.83 -17.88
N LEU A 225 -8.28 -0.23 -17.20
CA LEU A 225 -9.69 -0.55 -17.35
C LEU A 225 -10.44 0.36 -18.34
N LYS A 226 -9.80 1.35 -18.94
CA LYS A 226 -10.45 2.31 -19.83
C LYS A 226 -11.20 1.68 -21.01
N GLU A 227 -10.70 0.53 -21.49
CA GLU A 227 -11.31 -0.19 -22.63
C GLU A 227 -12.64 -0.84 -22.27
N TYR A 228 -12.96 -0.98 -20.98
CA TYR A 228 -14.23 -1.48 -20.49
C TYR A 228 -15.24 -0.35 -20.18
N VAL A 229 -14.86 0.92 -20.44
CA VAL A 229 -15.74 2.08 -20.25
C VAL A 229 -16.29 2.50 -21.62
N ASN A 230 -17.21 1.72 -22.14
CA ASN A 230 -17.92 1.97 -23.39
C ASN A 230 -19.27 1.24 -23.41
N GLU A 231 -20.05 1.40 -24.47
CA GLU A 231 -21.40 0.88 -24.65
C GLU A 231 -21.50 -0.67 -24.76
N ASN A 232 -20.38 -1.37 -24.94
CA ASN A 232 -20.34 -2.84 -25.00
C ASN A 232 -20.30 -3.50 -23.62
N TYR A 233 -20.13 -2.70 -22.56
CA TYR A 233 -20.01 -3.21 -21.20
C TYR A 233 -21.00 -2.55 -20.26
N PHE A 234 -21.43 -3.34 -19.28
CA PHE A 234 -22.37 -2.92 -18.25
C PHE A 234 -21.73 -3.02 -16.87
N TRP A 235 -22.11 -2.12 -16.02
CA TRP A 235 -21.96 -2.21 -14.58
C TRP A 235 -23.09 -3.03 -13.99
N SER A 236 -22.83 -3.84 -12.98
CA SER A 236 -23.85 -4.53 -12.21
C SER A 236 -23.47 -4.65 -10.74
N ASP A 237 -24.45 -4.57 -9.84
CA ASP A 237 -24.34 -4.89 -8.41
C ASP A 237 -24.88 -6.31 -8.10
N GLY A 238 -25.16 -7.09 -9.12
CA GLY A 238 -25.76 -8.42 -9.03
C GLY A 238 -27.29 -8.42 -9.11
N SER A 239 -27.94 -7.28 -8.88
CA SER A 239 -29.41 -7.12 -8.95
C SER A 239 -29.83 -6.25 -10.12
N THR A 240 -29.08 -5.20 -10.39
CA THR A 240 -29.32 -4.23 -11.46
C THR A 240 -28.15 -4.22 -12.42
N SER A 241 -28.39 -3.78 -13.64
CA SER A 241 -27.37 -3.60 -14.67
C SER A 241 -27.62 -2.29 -15.41
N GLU A 242 -26.55 -1.50 -15.57
CA GLU A 242 -26.58 -0.20 -16.24
C GLU A 242 -25.39 -0.07 -17.18
N PRO A 243 -25.48 0.72 -18.27
CA PRO A 243 -24.34 0.96 -19.14
C PRO A 243 -23.11 1.44 -18.35
N MET A 244 -21.94 0.93 -18.73
CA MET A 244 -20.71 1.31 -18.09
C MET A 244 -20.39 2.79 -18.37
N SER A 245 -20.05 3.52 -17.32
CA SER A 245 -19.64 4.92 -17.39
C SER A 245 -18.41 5.16 -16.52
N ILE A 246 -17.77 6.31 -16.72
CA ILE A 246 -16.61 6.71 -15.88
C ILE A 246 -17.00 6.77 -14.40
N GLU A 247 -18.19 7.27 -14.07
CA GLU A 247 -18.67 7.36 -12.69
C GLU A 247 -18.89 5.97 -12.07
N LYS A 248 -19.44 5.02 -12.84
CA LYS A 248 -19.58 3.63 -12.41
C LYS A 248 -18.19 3.00 -12.20
N MET A 249 -17.28 3.12 -13.16
CA MET A 249 -15.91 2.61 -13.03
C MET A 249 -15.21 3.21 -11.82
N LYS A 250 -15.35 4.51 -11.59
CA LYS A 250 -14.80 5.20 -10.43
C LYS A 250 -15.34 4.63 -9.10
N SER A 251 -16.66 4.42 -9.00
CA SER A 251 -17.27 3.82 -7.82
C SER A 251 -16.73 2.41 -7.57
N MET A 252 -16.71 1.56 -8.61
CA MET A 252 -16.22 0.18 -8.52
C MET A 252 -14.78 0.09 -8.01
N VAL A 253 -13.89 0.88 -8.58
CA VAL A 253 -12.47 0.89 -8.20
C VAL A 253 -12.29 1.37 -6.76
N ILE A 254 -12.96 2.46 -6.37
CA ILE A 254 -12.86 2.99 -5.01
C ILE A 254 -13.42 2.00 -4.00
N ASP A 255 -14.54 1.36 -4.28
CA ASP A 255 -15.17 0.41 -3.38
C ASP A 255 -14.32 -0.84 -3.20
N ALA A 256 -13.79 -1.42 -4.27
CA ALA A 256 -12.86 -2.55 -4.21
C ALA A 256 -11.58 -2.21 -3.42
N MET A 257 -11.03 -1.02 -3.61
CA MET A 257 -9.84 -0.58 -2.86
C MET A 257 -10.12 -0.31 -1.38
N ASN A 258 -11.37 -0.06 -0.98
CA ASN A 258 -11.76 0.26 0.40
C ASN A 258 -12.29 -0.95 1.20
N GLU A 259 -12.48 -2.11 0.58
CA GLU A 259 -13.12 -3.27 1.24
C GLU A 259 -12.44 -3.70 2.54
N GLY A 260 -11.11 -3.55 2.65
CA GLY A 260 -10.37 -3.86 3.87
C GLY A 260 -10.62 -2.91 5.06
N ASN A 261 -11.24 -1.74 4.83
CA ASN A 261 -11.36 -0.65 5.82
C ASN A 261 -12.82 -0.32 6.20
N SER A 262 -13.81 -0.97 5.60
CA SER A 262 -15.22 -0.64 5.82
C SER A 262 -15.90 -1.65 6.75
N SER A 263 -16.52 -1.16 7.81
CA SER A 263 -17.39 -1.94 8.71
C SER A 263 -18.73 -2.35 8.07
N SER A 264 -19.06 -1.83 6.91
CA SER A 264 -20.22 -2.19 6.11
C SER A 264 -19.78 -2.77 4.77
N ARG A 265 -20.01 -4.07 4.58
CA ARG A 265 -19.75 -4.75 3.32
C ARG A 265 -20.66 -4.17 2.25
N LYS A 266 -20.10 -3.46 1.28
CA LYS A 266 -20.85 -3.03 0.11
C LYS A 266 -21.10 -4.22 -0.82
N ALA A 267 -22.15 -4.13 -1.65
CA ALA A 267 -22.40 -5.15 -2.66
C ALA A 267 -21.24 -5.21 -3.64
N THR A 268 -20.80 -6.43 -3.97
CA THR A 268 -19.76 -6.66 -4.98
C THR A 268 -20.23 -6.10 -6.32
N GLN A 269 -19.38 -5.34 -6.98
CA GLN A 269 -19.68 -4.72 -8.28
C GLN A 269 -18.96 -5.46 -9.41
N TYR A 270 -19.63 -5.58 -10.54
CA TYR A 270 -19.19 -6.41 -11.66
C TYR A 270 -19.12 -5.61 -12.97
N ILE A 271 -18.16 -5.99 -13.82
CA ILE A 271 -18.17 -5.70 -15.26
C ILE A 271 -18.87 -6.89 -15.94
N VAL A 272 -19.81 -6.58 -16.80
CA VAL A 272 -20.60 -7.56 -17.58
C VAL A 272 -20.42 -7.22 -19.05
N ALA A 273 -20.14 -8.22 -19.90
CA ALA A 273 -20.17 -8.07 -21.35
C ALA A 273 -21.61 -8.22 -21.88
N MET A 274 -21.92 -7.55 -23.01
CA MET A 274 -23.16 -7.76 -23.73
C MET A 274 -23.25 -9.16 -24.34
#